data_65f0cab2ae6ec6d9329d6f55a075db4c
#
_entry.id   65f0cab2ae6ec6d9329d6f55a075db4c
#
_cell.length_a   1.000
_cell.length_b   1.000
_cell.length_c   1.000
_cell.angle_alpha   90.00
_cell.angle_beta   90.00
_cell.angle_gamma   90.00
#
_symmetry.space_group_name_H-M   'P 1'
#
loop_
_entity.id
_entity.type
_entity.pdbx_description
1 polymer ?
#
loop_
_entity_poly.entity_id
_entity_poly.type
_entity_poly.pdbx_seq_one_letter_code
_entity_poly.pdbx_strand_id
1 'polypeptide(L)'
;MNKAELLNNTEFKKADGSFPIIYITSDDDVVKVGSIVNAPMVGRIYFSEIQKTITKGDLLTNKEFICASEDSEILIDFGGYRRETLDCYVTVDDSCINIIEL
;
A
#
# COMPACT_ATOMS: atom_id res chain seq x y z
N MET A 1 -7.62 6.03 1.47
CA MET A 1 -6.31 6.58 1.05
C MET A 1 -6.16 6.35 -0.45
N ASN A 2 -5.94 7.41 -1.20
CA ASN A 2 -5.66 7.29 -2.62
C ASN A 2 -4.14 7.36 -2.89
N LYS A 3 -3.76 7.18 -4.15
CA LYS A 3 -2.35 7.22 -4.56
C LYS A 3 -1.67 8.53 -4.18
N ALA A 4 -2.31 9.67 -4.44
CA ALA A 4 -1.74 10.98 -4.12
C ALA A 4 -1.53 11.15 -2.61
N GLU A 5 -2.48 10.71 -1.81
CA GLU A 5 -2.39 10.79 -0.35
C GLU A 5 -1.22 9.96 0.19
N LEU A 6 -1.02 8.75 -0.34
CA LEU A 6 0.13 7.94 0.05
C LEU A 6 1.45 8.63 -0.34
N LEU A 7 1.56 9.09 -1.59
CA LEU A 7 2.78 9.74 -2.08
C LEU A 7 3.11 11.03 -1.35
N ASN A 8 2.10 11.75 -0.86
CA ASN A 8 2.28 13.00 -0.11
C ASN A 8 2.33 12.80 1.40
N ASN A 9 2.17 11.58 1.87
CA ASN A 9 2.26 11.27 3.30
C ASN A 9 3.67 11.53 3.80
N THR A 10 3.81 12.30 4.88
CA THR A 10 5.10 12.72 5.42
C THR A 10 5.96 11.54 5.85
N GLU A 11 5.37 10.56 6.53
CA GLU A 11 6.08 9.35 6.98
C GLU A 11 6.54 8.51 5.79
N PHE A 12 5.67 8.32 4.81
CA PHE A 12 6.01 7.58 3.60
C PHE A 12 7.16 8.24 2.84
N LYS A 13 7.12 9.57 2.69
CA LYS A 13 8.17 10.31 1.99
C LYS A 13 9.54 10.14 2.64
N LYS A 14 9.60 10.11 3.96
CA LYS A 14 10.86 10.00 4.72
C LYS A 14 11.40 8.59 4.76
N ALA A 15 10.56 7.59 4.51
CA ALA A 15 10.97 6.19 4.62
C ALA A 15 12.05 5.84 3.61
N ASP A 16 12.97 4.97 4.02
CA ASP A 16 13.99 4.42 3.12
C ASP A 16 13.34 3.60 2.01
N GLY A 17 13.88 3.71 0.80
CA GLY A 17 13.36 2.98 -0.36
C GLY A 17 13.47 1.45 -0.25
N SER A 18 14.33 0.95 0.63
CA SER A 18 14.50 -0.49 0.87
C SER A 18 13.48 -1.08 1.84
N PHE A 19 12.67 -0.23 2.50
CA PHE A 19 11.69 -0.70 3.48
C PHE A 19 10.50 -1.38 2.80
N PRO A 20 10.11 -2.58 3.25
CA PRO A 20 8.93 -3.26 2.75
C PRO A 20 7.64 -2.58 3.21
N ILE A 21 6.59 -2.77 2.45
CA ILE A 21 5.26 -2.23 2.73
C ILE A 21 4.41 -3.31 3.39
N ILE A 22 3.86 -3.00 4.54
CA ILE A 22 3.06 -3.91 5.36
C ILE A 22 1.72 -3.23 5.68
N TYR A 23 0.65 -4.01 5.66
CA TYR A 23 -0.65 -3.58 6.12
C TYR A 23 -0.98 -4.30 7.43
N ILE A 24 -1.45 -3.56 8.43
CA ILE A 24 -1.82 -4.11 9.73
C ILE A 24 -3.32 -3.89 9.94
N THR A 25 -4.06 -4.99 10.10
CA THR A 25 -5.51 -4.92 10.30
C THR A 25 -5.85 -4.45 11.72
N SER A 26 -7.11 -4.08 11.94
CA SER A 26 -7.60 -3.72 13.27
C SER A 26 -7.53 -4.88 14.27
N ASP A 27 -7.41 -6.12 13.78
CA ASP A 27 -7.23 -7.33 14.60
C ASP A 27 -5.75 -7.69 14.78
N ASP A 28 -4.84 -6.79 14.42
CA ASP A 28 -3.38 -6.96 14.50
C ASP A 28 -2.81 -8.03 13.54
N ASP A 29 -3.55 -8.44 12.53
CA ASP A 29 -3.01 -9.30 11.48
C ASP A 29 -2.04 -8.50 10.61
N VAL A 30 -0.92 -9.12 10.28
CA VAL A 30 0.11 -8.51 9.43
C VAL A 30 -0.01 -9.06 8.02
N VAL A 31 -0.23 -8.17 7.07
CA VAL A 31 -0.34 -8.51 5.64
C VAL A 31 0.86 -7.91 4.90
N LYS A 32 1.63 -8.76 4.27
CA LYS A 32 2.79 -8.32 3.47
C LYS A 32 2.33 -7.99 2.06
N VAL A 33 2.54 -6.76 1.65
CA VAL A 33 2.18 -6.33 0.28
C VAL A 33 3.25 -6.84 -0.68
N GLY A 34 2.85 -7.66 -1.63
CA GLY A 34 3.78 -8.29 -2.56
C GLY A 34 3.50 -8.00 -4.04
N SER A 35 2.31 -7.52 -4.38
CA SER A 35 2.00 -7.15 -5.75
C SER A 35 1.04 -5.98 -5.81
N ILE A 36 1.05 -5.30 -6.95
CA ILE A 36 0.21 -4.13 -7.22
C ILE A 36 -0.56 -4.39 -8.51
N VAL A 37 -1.87 -4.17 -8.47
CA VAL A 37 -2.72 -4.26 -9.66
C VAL A 37 -3.51 -2.97 -9.81
N ASN A 38 -3.37 -2.32 -10.95
CA ASN A 38 -4.15 -1.14 -11.29
C ASN A 38 -5.46 -1.56 -11.98
N ALA A 39 -6.58 -1.09 -11.47
CA ALA A 39 -7.90 -1.31 -12.05
C ALA A 39 -8.50 0.04 -12.45
N PRO A 40 -8.06 0.64 -13.58
CA PRO A 40 -8.44 2.00 -13.95
C PRO A 40 -9.93 2.16 -14.23
N MET A 41 -10.60 1.11 -14.68
CA MET A 41 -12.03 1.16 -14.99
C MET A 41 -12.89 1.44 -13.75
N VAL A 42 -12.40 1.12 -12.56
CA VAL A 42 -13.11 1.35 -11.30
C VAL A 42 -12.38 2.33 -10.39
N GLY A 43 -11.28 2.93 -10.85
CA GLY A 43 -10.52 3.91 -10.07
C GLY A 43 -9.86 3.34 -8.83
N ARG A 44 -9.34 2.12 -8.90
CA ARG A 44 -8.76 1.41 -7.76
C ARG A 44 -7.39 0.85 -8.06
N ILE A 45 -6.57 0.77 -7.02
CA ILE A 45 -5.28 0.09 -7.02
C ILE A 45 -5.35 -0.97 -5.93
N TYR A 46 -5.07 -2.23 -6.28
CA TYR A 46 -5.06 -3.33 -5.30
C TYR A 46 -3.63 -3.61 -4.87
N PHE A 47 -3.40 -3.51 -3.56
CA PHE A 47 -2.17 -3.95 -2.91
C PHE A 47 -2.43 -5.37 -2.39
N SER A 48 -1.83 -6.35 -3.01
CA SER A 48 -2.19 -7.76 -2.79
C SER A 48 -1.11 -8.51 -2.02
N GLU A 49 -1.55 -9.39 -1.13
CA GLU A 49 -0.69 -10.31 -0.42
C GLU A 49 -0.27 -11.46 -1.35
N ILE A 50 1.03 -11.64 -1.49
CA ILE A 50 1.62 -12.83 -2.12
C ILE A 50 2.83 -13.26 -1.29
N GLN A 51 3.53 -14.32 -1.72
CA GLN A 51 4.62 -14.90 -0.92
C GLN A 51 5.86 -14.02 -0.76
N LYS A 52 5.98 -12.94 -1.51
CA LYS A 52 7.09 -11.98 -1.39
C LYS A 52 6.56 -10.61 -1.00
N THR A 53 7.44 -9.77 -0.45
CA THR A 53 7.14 -8.36 -0.19
C THR A 53 7.76 -7.48 -1.26
N ILE A 54 7.15 -6.32 -1.50
CA ILE A 54 7.77 -5.26 -2.28
C ILE A 54 8.22 -4.15 -1.34
N THR A 55 9.27 -3.44 -1.75
CA THR A 55 9.78 -2.27 -1.02
C THR A 55 9.11 -1.01 -1.55
N LYS A 56 9.33 0.11 -0.82
CA LYS A 56 8.94 1.43 -1.32
C LYS A 56 9.55 1.70 -2.70
N GLY A 57 10.83 1.38 -2.88
CA GLY A 57 11.50 1.55 -4.17
C GLY A 57 10.84 0.74 -5.28
N ASP A 58 10.46 -0.52 -4.98
CA ASP A 58 9.74 -1.37 -5.94
C ASP A 58 8.38 -0.76 -6.30
N LEU A 59 7.66 -0.23 -5.32
CA LEU A 59 6.37 0.43 -5.56
C LEU A 59 6.52 1.62 -6.50
N LEU A 60 7.49 2.48 -6.23
CA LEU A 60 7.70 3.71 -7.00
C LEU A 60 8.14 3.46 -8.45
N THR A 61 8.67 2.26 -8.74
CA THR A 61 9.05 1.83 -10.09
C THR A 61 8.07 0.83 -10.70
N ASN A 62 7.04 0.45 -9.97
CA ASN A 62 6.04 -0.51 -10.43
C ASN A 62 5.15 0.12 -11.50
N LYS A 63 5.05 -0.51 -12.68
CA LYS A 63 4.29 0.02 -13.82
C LYS A 63 2.81 0.19 -13.50
N GLU A 64 2.21 -0.76 -12.77
CA GLU A 64 0.80 -0.69 -12.40
C GLU A 64 0.53 0.52 -11.50
N PHE A 65 1.42 0.78 -10.56
CA PHE A 65 1.30 1.92 -9.65
C PHE A 65 1.54 3.25 -10.40
N ILE A 66 2.57 3.31 -11.24
CA ILE A 66 2.92 4.51 -12.01
C ILE A 66 1.77 4.91 -12.94
N CYS A 67 1.14 3.93 -13.60
CA CYS A 67 0.05 4.18 -14.56
C CYS A 67 -1.28 4.50 -13.89
N ALA A 68 -1.42 4.25 -12.60
CA ALA A 68 -2.66 4.53 -11.88
C ALA A 68 -2.88 6.03 -11.75
N SER A 69 -4.14 6.45 -11.81
CA SER A 69 -4.53 7.83 -11.56
C SER A 69 -4.23 8.23 -10.12
N GLU A 70 -3.88 9.48 -9.89
CA GLU A 70 -3.55 10.02 -8.56
C GLU A 70 -4.71 9.91 -7.57
N ASP A 71 -5.95 9.95 -8.05
CA ASP A 71 -7.15 9.83 -7.22
C ASP A 71 -7.65 8.39 -7.07
N SER A 72 -6.95 7.42 -7.66
CA SER A 72 -7.31 6.01 -7.50
C SER A 72 -7.19 5.57 -6.04
N GLU A 73 -8.25 4.94 -5.52
CA GLU A 73 -8.29 4.44 -4.15
C GLU A 73 -7.44 3.17 -4.02
N ILE A 74 -6.68 3.10 -2.94
CA ILE A 74 -5.88 1.93 -2.60
C ILE A 74 -6.73 0.99 -1.78
N LEU A 75 -6.81 -0.27 -2.20
CA LEU A 75 -7.44 -1.35 -1.45
C LEU A 75 -6.41 -2.44 -1.17
N ILE A 76 -6.58 -3.10 -0.03
CA ILE A 76 -5.72 -4.22 0.36
C ILE A 76 -6.47 -5.51 0.06
N ASP A 77 -5.86 -6.37 -0.74
CA ASP A 77 -6.45 -7.64 -1.18
C ASP A 77 -5.67 -8.79 -0.52
N PHE A 78 -6.31 -9.50 0.41
CA PHE A 78 -5.68 -10.63 1.10
C PHE A 78 -6.72 -11.64 1.56
N GLY A 79 -6.37 -12.92 1.49
CA GLY A 79 -7.22 -14.00 1.98
C GLY A 79 -8.62 -14.03 1.35
N GLY A 80 -8.77 -13.55 0.11
CA GLY A 80 -10.06 -13.45 -0.56
C GLY A 80 -10.88 -12.23 -0.14
N TYR A 81 -10.35 -11.38 0.73
CA TYR A 81 -11.01 -10.14 1.18
C TYR A 81 -10.34 -8.93 0.58
N ARG A 82 -11.16 -7.88 0.39
CA ARG A 82 -10.68 -6.56 -0.04
C ARG A 82 -11.04 -5.56 1.03
N ARG A 83 -10.02 -4.88 1.56
CA ARG A 83 -10.17 -3.87 2.62
C ARG A 83 -9.93 -2.49 2.06
N GLU A 84 -10.83 -1.57 2.35
CA GLU A 84 -10.65 -0.15 2.03
C GLU A 84 -9.61 0.46 2.98
N THR A 85 -8.94 1.51 2.51
CA THR A 85 -7.91 2.21 3.29
C THR A 85 -8.34 3.61 3.73
N LEU A 86 -9.66 3.88 3.74
CA LEU A 86 -10.21 5.21 4.06
C LEU A 86 -9.80 5.70 5.45
N ASP A 87 -9.80 4.79 6.43
CA ASP A 87 -9.48 5.11 7.82
C ASP A 87 -8.07 4.65 8.20
N CYS A 88 -7.21 4.43 7.21
CA CYS A 88 -5.84 3.99 7.47
C CYS A 88 -4.90 5.17 7.67
N TYR A 89 -3.84 4.94 8.41
CA TYR A 89 -2.74 5.89 8.55
C TYR A 89 -1.41 5.17 8.33
N VAL A 90 -0.37 5.94 8.07
CA VAL A 90 0.96 5.39 7.76
C VAL A 90 1.90 5.70 8.92
N THR A 91 2.60 4.68 9.38
CA THR A 91 3.73 4.83 10.30
C THR A 91 4.96 4.16 9.71
N VAL A 92 6.13 4.60 10.14
CA VAL A 92 7.40 4.01 9.71
C VAL A 92 8.22 3.69 10.95
N ASP A 93 8.61 2.42 11.07
CA ASP A 93 9.52 1.98 12.12
C ASP A 93 10.93 1.78 11.55
N ASP A 94 11.80 1.07 12.26
CA ASP A 94 13.19 0.88 11.85
C ASP A 94 13.37 -0.02 10.62
N SER A 95 12.32 -0.70 10.17
CA SER A 95 12.44 -1.72 9.13
C SER A 95 11.28 -1.79 8.13
N CYS A 96 10.16 -1.14 8.41
CA CYS A 96 8.94 -1.29 7.61
C CYS A 96 8.17 0.02 7.47
N ILE A 97 7.41 0.09 6.38
CA ILE A 97 6.36 1.10 6.20
C ILE A 97 5.04 0.40 6.52
N ASN A 98 4.33 0.88 7.53
CA ASN A 98 3.10 0.25 7.99
C ASN A 98 1.89 1.09 7.58
N ILE A 99 0.96 0.48 6.87
CA ILE A 99 -0.37 1.04 6.61
C ILE A 99 -1.28 0.40 7.64
N ILE A 100 -1.79 1.19 8.58
CA ILE A 100 -2.50 0.68 9.75
C ILE A 100 -3.98 1.00 9.65
N GLU A 101 -4.81 -0.04 9.75
CA GLU A 101 -6.26 0.08 9.80
C GLU A 101 -6.69 0.47 11.23
N LEU A 102 -7.54 1.48 11.33
CA LEU A 102 -8.09 1.91 12.62
C LEU A 102 -9.21 0.99 13.13
#